data_58f963b5fada40eced8305d922d56dee
#
_entry.id   58f963b5fada40eced8305d922d56dee
#
_cell.length_a   1.000
_cell.length_b   1.000
_cell.length_c   1.000
_cell.angle_alpha   90.00
_cell.angle_beta   90.00
_cell.angle_gamma   90.00
#
_symmetry.space_group_name_H-M   'P 1'
#
loop_
_entity.id
_entity.type
_entity.pdbx_description
1 polymer ?
#
loop_
_entity_poly.entity_id
_entity_poly.type
_entity_poly.pdbx_seq_one_letter_code
_entity_poly.pdbx_strand_id
1 'polypeptide(L)'
;MAFTIAPPRGVRTAGTGIVKTYIAGARIPFGAAVIRAGAGTVKPAILEDTDLTIGFALEDEEEHTYPGFYEQYEPVPVAISGTVNALIAAIDDFDLLAGDYLEHIDLTSGTMASGVGVLAEAGTHAGETRTTHTIAQLLEDLALKDETYKAPSTPPTAGETTIAMTNGDPTIMGLHVGDYIIIRDSDGTTAQVNRVTAITDTQLTVLIPITVAAADYIHAVRQAEVRIL
;
A
#
# COMPACT_ATOMS: atom_id res chain seq x y z
N MET A 1 -25.01 21.33 18.05
CA MET A 1 -23.54 21.38 18.20
C MET A 1 -22.94 20.64 17.00
N ALA A 2 -22.23 21.36 16.14
CA ALA A 2 -21.50 20.70 15.05
C ALA A 2 -20.17 20.17 15.62
N PHE A 3 -19.98 18.86 15.62
CA PHE A 3 -18.68 18.29 15.93
C PHE A 3 -17.78 18.54 14.72
N THR A 4 -16.83 19.44 14.86
CA THR A 4 -15.72 19.56 13.90
C THR A 4 -14.74 18.43 14.25
N ILE A 5 -14.82 17.32 13.52
CA ILE A 5 -13.78 16.30 13.57
C ILE A 5 -12.56 16.94 12.93
N ALA A 6 -11.48 17.11 13.71
CA ALA A 6 -10.20 17.53 13.15
C ALA A 6 -9.77 16.50 12.10
N PRO A 7 -9.28 16.95 10.92
CA PRO A 7 -8.81 15.99 9.92
C PRO A 7 -7.65 15.14 10.52
N PRO A 8 -7.63 13.84 10.26
CA PRO A 8 -6.56 12.97 10.71
C PRO A 8 -5.18 13.49 10.27
N ARG A 9 -4.16 13.30 11.10
CA ARG A 9 -2.78 13.66 10.74
C ARG A 9 -2.36 12.84 9.52
N GLY A 10 -1.83 13.52 8.50
CA GLY A 10 -1.44 12.91 7.22
C GLY A 10 -2.37 13.21 6.07
N VAL A 11 -3.59 13.65 6.33
CA VAL A 11 -4.51 14.09 5.28
C VAL A 11 -4.36 15.59 5.06
N ARG A 12 -3.59 15.98 4.06
CA ARG A 12 -3.68 17.32 3.51
C ARG A 12 -4.86 17.36 2.53
N THR A 13 -6.04 17.73 3.02
CA THR A 13 -7.16 18.03 2.13
C THR A 13 -6.95 19.43 1.55
N ALA A 14 -6.31 19.53 0.41
CA ALA A 14 -6.40 20.73 -0.42
C ALA A 14 -7.73 20.67 -1.17
N GLY A 15 -8.84 21.05 -0.50
CA GLY A 15 -10.17 21.07 -1.10
C GLY A 15 -11.21 20.32 -0.28
N THR A 16 -12.50 20.47 -0.66
CA THR A 16 -13.65 19.81 -0.03
C THR A 16 -13.72 18.33 -0.37
N GLY A 17 -12.81 17.53 0.16
CA GLY A 17 -12.86 16.08 0.02
C GLY A 17 -14.05 15.48 0.75
N ILE A 18 -14.68 14.46 0.17
CA ILE A 18 -15.76 13.72 0.82
C ILE A 18 -15.15 12.50 1.53
N VAL A 19 -15.41 12.42 2.83
CA VAL A 19 -15.00 11.27 3.66
C VAL A 19 -16.23 10.54 4.15
N LYS A 20 -16.21 9.21 4.07
CA LYS A 20 -17.24 8.32 4.62
C LYS A 20 -16.60 7.28 5.51
N THR A 21 -17.29 6.90 6.58
CA THR A 21 -16.85 5.83 7.47
C THR A 21 -17.46 4.51 7.06
N TYR A 22 -16.62 3.49 6.98
CA TYR A 22 -16.96 2.09 6.71
C TYR A 22 -16.42 1.21 7.83
N ILE A 23 -16.68 -0.08 7.77
CA ILE A 23 -16.09 -1.07 8.67
C ILE A 23 -15.04 -1.88 7.90
N ALA A 24 -13.90 -2.12 8.49
CA ALA A 24 -12.87 -2.97 7.91
C ALA A 24 -13.37 -4.43 7.83
N GLY A 25 -13.42 -4.98 6.63
CA GLY A 25 -13.72 -6.40 6.39
C GLY A 25 -12.48 -7.29 6.46
N ALA A 26 -11.30 -6.68 6.39
CA ALA A 26 -9.97 -7.28 6.54
C ALA A 26 -9.03 -6.22 7.11
N ARG A 27 -7.78 -6.58 7.42
CA ARG A 27 -6.76 -5.60 7.80
C ARG A 27 -6.49 -4.65 6.63
N ILE A 28 -6.45 -3.34 6.91
CA ILE A 28 -6.29 -2.28 5.90
C ILE A 28 -5.15 -1.35 6.34
N PRO A 29 -4.07 -1.22 5.56
CA PRO A 29 -3.03 -0.23 5.85
C PRO A 29 -3.54 1.20 5.59
N PHE A 30 -3.02 2.17 6.33
CA PHE A 30 -3.31 3.58 6.09
C PHE A 30 -2.80 4.00 4.70
N GLY A 31 -3.59 4.76 3.97
CA GLY A 31 -3.29 5.14 2.59
C GLY A 31 -3.63 4.10 1.54
N ALA A 32 -4.14 2.93 1.92
CA ALA A 32 -4.53 1.90 0.97
C ALA A 32 -5.78 2.27 0.19
N ALA A 33 -5.78 1.99 -1.12
CA ALA A 33 -6.99 1.98 -1.92
C ALA A 33 -7.93 0.86 -1.46
N VAL A 34 -9.22 1.16 -1.36
CA VAL A 34 -10.21 0.21 -0.82
C VAL A 34 -11.40 0.02 -1.75
N ILE A 35 -11.93 -1.21 -1.74
CA ILE A 35 -13.16 -1.62 -2.42
C ILE A 35 -14.22 -2.05 -1.41
N ARG A 36 -15.47 -2.17 -1.87
CA ARG A 36 -16.54 -2.74 -1.05
C ARG A 36 -16.35 -4.25 -0.87
N ALA A 37 -16.42 -4.71 0.38
CA ALA A 37 -16.43 -6.12 0.74
C ALA A 37 -17.84 -6.62 1.09
N GLY A 38 -18.81 -5.69 1.21
CA GLY A 38 -20.19 -5.96 1.58
C GLY A 38 -20.94 -4.68 1.96
N ALA A 39 -22.11 -4.82 2.55
CA ALA A 39 -22.91 -3.68 3.00
C ALA A 39 -22.18 -2.93 4.15
N GLY A 40 -21.65 -1.76 3.85
CA GLY A 40 -20.96 -0.92 4.85
C GLY A 40 -19.55 -1.39 5.22
N THR A 41 -19.01 -2.42 4.55
CA THR A 41 -17.66 -2.93 4.79
C THR A 41 -16.73 -2.69 3.61
N VAL A 42 -15.43 -2.51 3.90
CA VAL A 42 -14.35 -2.31 2.91
C VAL A 42 -13.19 -3.26 3.17
N LYS A 43 -12.41 -3.52 2.13
CA LYS A 43 -11.15 -4.28 2.17
C LYS A 43 -10.13 -3.62 1.24
N PRO A 44 -8.82 -3.93 1.36
CA PRO A 44 -7.83 -3.45 0.40
C PRO A 44 -8.17 -3.91 -1.02
N ALA A 45 -7.94 -3.05 -2.00
CA ALA A 45 -8.21 -3.32 -3.40
C ALA A 45 -7.15 -4.21 -4.04
N ILE A 46 -7.55 -4.92 -5.11
CA ILE A 46 -6.67 -5.65 -6.03
C ILE A 46 -6.86 -5.11 -7.44
N LEU A 47 -5.96 -5.43 -8.37
CA LEU A 47 -6.02 -4.95 -9.75
C LEU A 47 -7.36 -5.25 -10.44
N GLU A 48 -7.86 -6.46 -10.27
CA GLU A 48 -9.13 -6.89 -10.88
C GLU A 48 -10.37 -6.13 -10.37
N ASP A 49 -10.22 -5.50 -9.20
CA ASP A 49 -11.31 -4.75 -8.55
C ASP A 49 -11.22 -3.23 -8.83
N THR A 50 -10.39 -2.78 -9.77
CA THR A 50 -10.14 -1.34 -10.04
C THR A 50 -11.44 -0.56 -10.24
N ASP A 51 -12.38 -1.10 -10.99
CA ASP A 51 -13.70 -0.48 -11.23
C ASP A 51 -14.57 -0.35 -9.97
N LEU A 52 -14.19 -1.04 -8.90
CA LEU A 52 -14.93 -1.09 -7.65
C LEU A 52 -14.27 -0.25 -6.55
N THR A 53 -13.14 0.40 -6.85
CA THR A 53 -12.46 1.28 -5.89
C THR A 53 -13.37 2.42 -5.49
N ILE A 54 -13.58 2.56 -4.18
CA ILE A 54 -14.46 3.59 -3.63
C ILE A 54 -13.69 4.75 -3.00
N GLY A 55 -12.38 4.60 -2.82
CA GLY A 55 -11.51 5.62 -2.24
C GLY A 55 -10.32 5.05 -1.50
N PHE A 56 -9.77 5.84 -0.58
CA PHE A 56 -8.56 5.54 0.16
C PHE A 56 -8.78 5.59 1.66
N ALA A 57 -8.27 4.60 2.39
CA ALA A 57 -8.28 4.57 3.84
C ALA A 57 -7.39 5.70 4.39
N LEU A 58 -7.97 6.58 5.20
CA LEU A 58 -7.23 7.68 5.82
C LEU A 58 -6.57 7.21 7.11
N GLU A 59 -5.47 7.85 7.47
CA GLU A 59 -4.93 7.77 8.82
C GLU A 59 -5.86 8.50 9.78
N ASP A 60 -6.06 7.97 10.98
CA ASP A 60 -6.73 8.65 12.08
C ASP A 60 -5.79 8.76 13.30
N GLU A 61 -6.26 9.44 14.35
CA GLU A 61 -5.49 9.64 15.57
C GLU A 61 -5.82 8.59 16.65
N GLU A 62 -6.63 7.59 16.33
CA GLU A 62 -6.99 6.53 17.27
C GLU A 62 -5.83 5.56 17.50
N GLU A 63 -5.81 4.94 18.66
CA GLU A 63 -4.81 3.92 19.00
C GLU A 63 -5.24 2.58 18.40
N HIS A 64 -4.46 2.07 17.44
CA HIS A 64 -4.69 0.79 16.78
C HIS A 64 -3.81 -0.31 17.36
N THR A 65 -4.28 -1.56 17.29
CA THR A 65 -3.51 -2.75 17.69
C THR A 65 -2.17 -2.80 16.96
N TYR A 66 -2.17 -2.45 15.67
CA TYR A 66 -0.96 -2.29 14.87
C TYR A 66 -0.93 -0.87 14.29
N PRO A 67 -0.02 0.00 14.76
CA PRO A 67 0.10 1.36 14.25
C PRO A 67 0.29 1.41 12.73
N GLY A 68 -0.59 2.12 12.04
CA GLY A 68 -0.61 2.20 10.57
C GLY A 68 -1.58 1.25 9.89
N PHE A 69 -2.40 0.51 10.66
CA PHE A 69 -3.38 -0.43 10.13
C PHE A 69 -4.70 -0.37 10.89
N TYR A 70 -5.79 -0.50 10.16
CA TYR A 70 -7.10 -0.88 10.69
C TYR A 70 -7.18 -2.40 10.76
N GLU A 71 -7.61 -2.92 11.89
CA GLU A 71 -7.93 -4.33 12.06
C GLU A 71 -9.36 -4.62 11.60
N GLN A 72 -9.64 -5.90 11.36
CA GLN A 72 -10.99 -6.32 11.00
C GLN A 72 -12.01 -5.85 12.04
N TYR A 73 -13.13 -5.30 11.57
CA TYR A 73 -14.24 -4.71 12.33
C TYR A 73 -14.00 -3.31 12.90
N GLU A 74 -12.83 -2.71 12.72
CA GLU A 74 -12.60 -1.31 13.08
C GLU A 74 -13.29 -0.36 12.11
N PRO A 75 -13.71 0.84 12.57
CA PRO A 75 -14.22 1.89 11.70
C PRO A 75 -13.07 2.48 10.86
N VAL A 76 -13.30 2.62 9.57
CA VAL A 76 -12.32 3.14 8.60
C VAL A 76 -12.85 4.40 7.96
N PRO A 77 -12.25 5.57 8.17
CA PRO A 77 -12.53 6.76 7.38
C PRO A 77 -11.94 6.60 5.97
N VAL A 78 -12.79 6.71 4.96
CA VAL A 78 -12.42 6.56 3.54
C VAL A 78 -12.67 7.87 2.82
N ALA A 79 -11.61 8.43 2.23
CA ALA A 79 -11.74 9.56 1.30
C ALA A 79 -12.21 9.03 -0.06
N ILE A 80 -13.30 9.58 -0.57
CA ILE A 80 -13.87 9.22 -1.87
C ILE A 80 -13.70 10.30 -2.93
N SER A 81 -13.13 11.44 -2.56
CA SER A 81 -12.69 12.51 -3.45
C SER A 81 -11.67 13.41 -2.76
N GLY A 82 -10.94 14.20 -3.53
CA GLY A 82 -9.96 15.16 -3.01
C GLY A 82 -8.53 14.64 -3.11
N THR A 83 -7.67 15.10 -2.22
CA THR A 83 -6.25 14.75 -2.16
C THR A 83 -5.97 13.94 -0.92
N VAL A 84 -5.18 12.87 -1.07
CA VAL A 84 -4.83 11.94 0.02
C VAL A 84 -3.38 11.48 -0.10
N ASN A 85 -2.81 11.00 0.99
CA ASN A 85 -1.57 10.22 0.95
C ASN A 85 -1.91 8.77 0.64
N ALA A 86 -1.47 8.26 -0.50
CA ALA A 86 -1.68 6.88 -0.93
C ALA A 86 -0.40 6.06 -0.81
N LEU A 87 -0.55 4.74 -0.68
CA LEU A 87 0.55 3.79 -0.75
C LEU A 87 0.90 3.52 -2.21
N ILE A 88 2.15 3.75 -2.59
CA ILE A 88 2.66 3.60 -3.95
C ILE A 88 3.90 2.71 -3.92
N ALA A 89 3.95 1.73 -4.81
CA ALA A 89 5.14 0.93 -5.07
C ALA A 89 5.64 1.16 -6.48
N ALA A 90 6.94 1.22 -6.68
CA ALA A 90 7.50 1.09 -8.01
C ALA A 90 7.61 -0.39 -8.36
N ILE A 91 7.20 -0.73 -9.57
CA ILE A 91 7.39 -2.07 -10.14
C ILE A 91 8.68 -2.10 -10.96
N ASP A 92 8.99 -0.99 -11.61
CA ASP A 92 10.16 -0.78 -12.44
C ASP A 92 11.02 0.37 -11.88
N ASP A 93 12.30 0.44 -12.30
CA ASP A 93 13.30 1.43 -11.86
C ASP A 93 13.03 2.87 -12.38
N PHE A 94 11.78 3.29 -12.42
CA PHE A 94 11.41 4.63 -12.92
C PHE A 94 11.06 5.57 -11.78
N ASP A 95 11.51 6.82 -11.92
CA ASP A 95 11.03 7.92 -11.09
C ASP A 95 9.58 8.23 -11.48
N LEU A 96 8.69 8.19 -10.51
CA LEU A 96 7.32 8.67 -10.65
C LEU A 96 7.31 10.19 -10.54
N LEU A 97 6.73 10.86 -11.54
CA LEU A 97 6.68 12.31 -11.59
C LEU A 97 5.29 12.86 -11.27
N ALA A 98 5.25 14.08 -10.77
CA ALA A 98 3.98 14.79 -10.58
C ALA A 98 3.21 14.86 -11.90
N GLY A 99 1.97 14.39 -11.87
CA GLY A 99 1.11 14.29 -13.06
C GLY A 99 0.92 12.86 -13.57
N ASP A 100 1.74 11.91 -13.16
CA ASP A 100 1.60 10.52 -13.55
C ASP A 100 0.30 9.93 -13.02
N TYR A 101 -0.29 9.07 -13.83
CA TYR A 101 -1.50 8.35 -13.49
C TYR A 101 -1.17 7.05 -12.79
N LEU A 102 -1.99 6.70 -11.79
CA LEU A 102 -1.79 5.54 -10.94
C LEU A 102 -2.97 4.59 -11.03
N GLU A 103 -2.65 3.29 -11.00
CA GLU A 103 -3.61 2.18 -10.92
C GLU A 103 -3.21 1.21 -9.80
N HIS A 104 -3.99 0.17 -9.55
CA HIS A 104 -3.60 -0.86 -8.58
C HIS A 104 -2.38 -1.62 -9.07
N ILE A 105 -1.47 -1.89 -8.13
CA ILE A 105 -0.28 -2.68 -8.43
C ILE A 105 -0.67 -4.08 -8.88
N ASP A 106 -0.11 -4.51 -10.00
CA ASP A 106 -0.13 -5.90 -10.45
C ASP A 106 1.18 -6.59 -10.02
N LEU A 107 1.07 -7.56 -9.16
CA LEU A 107 2.20 -8.35 -8.66
C LEU A 107 2.20 -9.77 -9.21
N THR A 108 1.23 -10.10 -10.06
CA THR A 108 0.97 -11.48 -10.45
C THR A 108 1.01 -11.66 -11.95
N SER A 109 1.37 -12.87 -12.37
CA SER A 109 0.99 -13.40 -13.68
C SER A 109 -0.44 -14.01 -13.66
N GLY A 110 -1.21 -13.80 -12.60
CA GLY A 110 -2.54 -14.35 -12.35
C GLY A 110 -3.31 -13.62 -11.26
N THR A 111 -4.45 -14.13 -10.84
CA THR A 111 -5.35 -13.51 -9.86
C THR A 111 -4.73 -13.47 -8.45
N MET A 112 -4.60 -12.31 -7.86
CA MET A 112 -4.20 -12.18 -6.46
C MET A 112 -5.28 -12.68 -5.51
N ALA A 113 -4.90 -13.55 -4.57
CA ALA A 113 -5.82 -14.06 -3.56
C ALA A 113 -6.18 -13.02 -2.48
N SER A 114 -5.32 -12.01 -2.27
CA SER A 114 -5.52 -10.98 -1.25
C SER A 114 -5.15 -9.59 -1.79
N GLY A 115 -6.01 -8.61 -1.56
CA GLY A 115 -5.74 -7.24 -1.93
C GLY A 115 -4.69 -6.59 -1.04
N VAL A 116 -3.85 -5.74 -1.59
CA VAL A 116 -2.85 -4.96 -0.88
C VAL A 116 -3.21 -3.47 -0.81
N GLY A 117 -4.06 -2.98 -1.71
CA GLY A 117 -4.48 -1.58 -1.77
C GLY A 117 -3.36 -0.59 -2.11
N VAL A 118 -2.29 -1.07 -2.73
CA VAL A 118 -1.13 -0.27 -3.15
C VAL A 118 -1.28 0.08 -4.62
N LEU A 119 -0.82 1.27 -5.00
CA LEU A 119 -0.82 1.77 -6.37
C LEU A 119 0.55 1.62 -7.03
N ALA A 120 0.54 1.62 -8.36
CA ALA A 120 1.71 1.73 -9.21
C ALA A 120 1.41 2.66 -10.38
N GLU A 121 2.43 3.01 -11.16
CA GLU A 121 2.25 3.78 -12.40
C GLU A 121 1.35 3.02 -13.38
N ALA A 122 0.38 3.73 -13.96
CA ALA A 122 -0.56 3.16 -14.91
C ALA A 122 0.13 2.81 -16.25
N GLY A 123 -0.03 1.57 -16.70
CA GLY A 123 0.42 1.12 -18.02
C GLY A 123 1.89 0.79 -18.15
N THR A 124 2.59 0.52 -17.06
CA THR A 124 4.03 0.16 -17.04
C THR A 124 4.32 -1.31 -17.34
N HIS A 125 3.33 -2.17 -17.41
CA HIS A 125 3.58 -3.58 -17.70
C HIS A 125 3.91 -3.81 -19.18
N ALA A 126 5.10 -4.32 -19.45
CA ALA A 126 5.57 -4.64 -20.79
C ALA A 126 4.63 -5.65 -21.47
N GLY A 127 3.82 -5.16 -22.41
CA GLY A 127 2.95 -5.98 -23.25
C GLY A 127 1.46 -5.86 -22.98
N GLU A 128 1.02 -5.12 -21.99
CA GLU A 128 -0.40 -4.87 -21.74
C GLU A 128 -0.87 -3.57 -22.37
N THR A 129 -2.03 -3.64 -23.04
CA THR A 129 -2.75 -2.47 -23.49
C THR A 129 -3.22 -1.72 -22.24
N ARG A 130 -2.89 -0.42 -22.13
CA ARG A 130 -3.36 0.43 -21.02
C ARG A 130 -4.81 0.13 -20.72
N THR A 131 -5.07 -0.47 -19.58
CA THR A 131 -6.42 -0.54 -19.05
C THR A 131 -6.81 0.87 -18.64
N THR A 132 -8.02 1.28 -18.95
CA THR A 132 -8.53 2.65 -18.76
C THR A 132 -8.88 2.96 -17.29
N HIS A 133 -8.27 2.30 -16.34
CA HIS A 133 -8.71 2.29 -14.95
C HIS A 133 -7.76 3.04 -14.02
N THR A 134 -7.33 4.22 -14.44
CA THR A 134 -6.61 5.12 -13.53
C THR A 134 -7.53 5.59 -12.40
N ILE A 135 -7.07 5.43 -11.17
CA ILE A 135 -7.86 5.77 -9.98
C ILE A 135 -7.32 6.99 -9.25
N ALA A 136 -6.07 7.37 -9.52
CA ALA A 136 -5.44 8.53 -8.91
C ALA A 136 -4.40 9.17 -9.85
N GLN A 137 -4.02 10.40 -9.52
CA GLN A 137 -2.94 11.13 -10.16
C GLN A 137 -1.95 11.60 -9.11
N LEU A 138 -0.65 11.33 -9.32
CA LEU A 138 0.43 11.75 -8.43
C LEU A 138 0.57 13.27 -8.44
N LEU A 139 0.73 13.89 -7.28
CA LEU A 139 0.85 15.35 -7.14
C LEU A 139 2.25 15.83 -6.80
N GLU A 140 3.14 14.93 -6.45
CA GLU A 140 4.55 15.22 -6.12
C GLU A 140 5.48 14.23 -6.82
N ASP A 141 6.73 14.63 -7.06
CA ASP A 141 7.72 13.72 -7.62
C ASP A 141 8.13 12.71 -6.54
N LEU A 142 8.06 11.43 -6.88
CA LEU A 142 8.45 10.33 -6.01
C LEU A 142 9.73 9.71 -6.55
N ALA A 143 10.88 10.16 -6.05
CA ALA A 143 12.17 9.55 -6.36
C ALA A 143 12.23 8.15 -5.75
N LEU A 144 12.15 7.13 -6.59
CA LEU A 144 12.40 5.74 -6.22
C LEU A 144 13.82 5.41 -6.64
N LYS A 145 14.61 4.85 -5.72
CA LYS A 145 15.97 4.43 -6.06
C LYS A 145 15.93 3.19 -6.93
N ASP A 146 17.00 3.01 -7.71
CA ASP A 146 17.18 2.01 -8.78
C ASP A 146 16.87 0.55 -8.41
N GLU A 147 16.58 0.23 -7.17
CA GLU A 147 16.27 -1.13 -6.75
C GLU A 147 15.15 -1.11 -5.70
N THR A 148 13.92 -1.17 -6.16
CA THR A 148 12.72 -1.07 -5.33
C THR A 148 12.22 -2.40 -4.80
N TYR A 149 12.78 -3.51 -5.27
CA TYR A 149 12.47 -4.85 -4.75
C TYR A 149 13.72 -5.72 -4.63
N LYS A 150 13.69 -6.64 -3.67
CA LYS A 150 14.75 -7.63 -3.43
C LYS A 150 14.18 -8.96 -3.00
N ALA A 151 14.90 -10.02 -3.37
CA ALA A 151 14.65 -11.34 -2.79
C ALA A 151 15.29 -11.41 -1.40
N PRO A 152 14.60 -11.94 -0.38
CA PRO A 152 15.22 -12.28 0.90
C PRO A 152 16.38 -13.25 0.69
N SER A 153 17.47 -13.13 1.46
CA SER A 153 18.57 -14.10 1.42
C SER A 153 18.15 -15.48 1.93
N THR A 154 17.12 -15.50 2.76
CA THR A 154 16.41 -16.71 3.20
C THR A 154 14.94 -16.34 3.31
N PRO A 155 14.03 -17.02 2.59
CA PRO A 155 12.60 -16.77 2.72
C PRO A 155 12.16 -16.92 4.18
N PRO A 156 11.45 -15.91 4.74
CA PRO A 156 10.95 -16.00 6.11
C PRO A 156 9.85 -17.06 6.22
N THR A 157 9.73 -17.65 7.39
CA THR A 157 8.67 -18.60 7.72
C THR A 157 7.41 -17.86 8.19
N ALA A 158 6.24 -18.40 7.92
CA ALA A 158 4.99 -17.83 8.43
C ALA A 158 5.02 -17.74 9.98
N GLY A 159 4.64 -16.57 10.49
CA GLY A 159 4.68 -16.22 11.91
C GLY A 159 5.93 -15.45 12.34
N GLU A 160 6.98 -15.40 11.53
CA GLU A 160 8.16 -14.59 11.80
C GLU A 160 7.86 -13.09 11.59
N THR A 161 8.65 -12.25 12.26
CA THR A 161 8.64 -10.79 12.09
C THR A 161 9.97 -10.27 11.57
N THR A 162 10.88 -11.14 11.20
CA THR A 162 12.21 -10.80 10.69
C THR A 162 12.42 -11.39 9.30
N ILE A 163 13.06 -10.61 8.44
CA ILE A 163 13.37 -10.98 7.06
C ILE A 163 14.89 -10.82 6.88
N ALA A 164 15.56 -11.94 6.62
CA ALA A 164 16.99 -11.91 6.31
C ALA A 164 17.21 -11.39 4.88
N MET A 165 18.06 -10.38 4.75
CA MET A 165 18.40 -9.74 3.48
C MET A 165 19.88 -9.93 3.17
N THR A 166 20.26 -9.73 1.92
CA THR A 166 21.66 -9.62 1.59
C THR A 166 22.26 -8.35 2.19
N ASN A 167 23.54 -8.37 2.54
CA ASN A 167 24.23 -7.22 3.14
C ASN A 167 24.02 -5.94 2.30
N GLY A 168 23.48 -4.91 2.90
CA GLY A 168 23.21 -3.62 2.28
C GLY A 168 21.89 -3.52 1.49
N ASP A 169 21.17 -4.62 1.21
CA ASP A 169 19.93 -4.60 0.42
C ASP A 169 18.86 -3.65 0.99
N PRO A 170 18.58 -3.64 2.32
CA PRO A 170 17.60 -2.70 2.88
C PRO A 170 17.98 -1.23 2.66
N THR A 171 19.27 -0.94 2.69
CA THR A 171 19.78 0.41 2.43
C THR A 171 19.67 0.79 0.95
N ILE A 172 19.94 -0.17 0.06
CA ILE A 172 19.81 0.02 -1.39
C ILE A 172 18.36 0.33 -1.76
N MET A 173 17.41 -0.41 -1.20
CA MET A 173 15.97 -0.13 -1.35
C MET A 173 15.56 1.23 -0.78
N GLY A 174 16.43 1.92 -0.04
CA GLY A 174 16.17 3.22 0.58
C GLY A 174 15.06 3.17 1.63
N LEU A 175 14.87 2.02 2.29
CA LEU A 175 13.89 1.85 3.34
C LEU A 175 14.30 2.57 4.64
N HIS A 176 13.28 3.07 5.36
CA HIS A 176 13.40 3.66 6.68
C HIS A 176 12.44 2.97 7.66
N VAL A 177 12.74 3.10 8.94
CA VAL A 177 11.78 2.67 9.98
C VAL A 177 10.50 3.50 9.85
N GLY A 178 9.38 2.81 9.80
CA GLY A 178 8.06 3.40 9.55
C GLY A 178 7.55 3.26 8.12
N ASP A 179 8.41 2.97 7.16
CA ASP A 179 8.01 2.72 5.78
C ASP A 179 7.18 1.43 5.67
N TYR A 180 6.35 1.37 4.62
CA TYR A 180 5.64 0.15 4.27
C TYR A 180 6.43 -0.67 3.26
N ILE A 181 6.18 -1.97 3.27
CA ILE A 181 6.69 -2.93 2.28
C ILE A 181 5.58 -3.88 1.86
N ILE A 182 5.69 -4.41 0.65
CA ILE A 182 4.93 -5.59 0.23
C ILE A 182 5.85 -6.81 0.32
N ILE A 183 5.37 -7.85 0.98
CA ILE A 183 5.98 -9.16 1.05
C ILE A 183 5.15 -10.08 0.17
N ARG A 184 5.73 -10.76 -0.81
CA ARG A 184 5.00 -11.65 -1.71
C ARG A 184 5.74 -12.93 -2.05
N ASP A 185 4.99 -13.96 -2.47
CA ASP A 185 5.53 -15.16 -3.08
C ASP A 185 6.01 -14.92 -4.54
N SER A 186 6.60 -15.93 -5.16
CA SER A 186 7.21 -15.81 -6.49
C SER A 186 6.23 -15.52 -7.61
N ASP A 187 5.01 -16.03 -7.50
CA ASP A 187 3.96 -15.85 -8.51
C ASP A 187 2.97 -14.72 -8.15
N GLY A 188 3.15 -14.11 -6.98
CA GLY A 188 2.34 -13.00 -6.50
C GLY A 188 0.93 -13.40 -6.06
N THR A 189 0.60 -14.68 -5.98
CA THR A 189 -0.73 -15.13 -5.56
C THR A 189 -1.02 -14.83 -4.10
N THR A 190 0.02 -14.75 -3.27
CA THR A 190 -0.06 -14.29 -1.88
C THR A 190 0.83 -13.08 -1.66
N ALA A 191 0.24 -12.03 -1.12
CA ALA A 191 0.97 -10.82 -0.75
C ALA A 191 0.44 -10.24 0.57
N GLN A 192 1.32 -9.57 1.30
CA GLN A 192 1.02 -8.89 2.55
C GLN A 192 1.70 -7.54 2.58
N VAL A 193 0.95 -6.47 2.88
CA VAL A 193 1.54 -5.20 3.26
C VAL A 193 1.96 -5.27 4.73
N ASN A 194 3.15 -4.78 5.01
CA ASN A 194 3.69 -4.73 6.36
C ASN A 194 4.42 -3.39 6.58
N ARG A 195 4.74 -3.08 7.83
CA ARG A 195 5.45 -1.85 8.19
C ARG A 195 6.78 -2.19 8.83
N VAL A 196 7.84 -1.50 8.40
CA VAL A 196 9.20 -1.71 8.92
C VAL A 196 9.32 -1.09 10.31
N THR A 197 9.77 -1.86 11.28
CA THR A 197 9.98 -1.42 12.66
C THR A 197 11.45 -1.32 13.06
N ALA A 198 12.32 -2.08 12.37
CA ALA A 198 13.77 -1.94 12.53
C ALA A 198 14.49 -2.36 11.23
N ILE A 199 15.64 -1.77 11.01
CA ILE A 199 16.51 -2.04 9.84
C ILE A 199 17.93 -2.23 10.35
N THR A 200 18.56 -3.29 9.88
CA THR A 200 20.01 -3.49 9.97
C THR A 200 20.55 -3.71 8.55
N ASP A 201 21.86 -3.78 8.42
CA ASP A 201 22.53 -4.01 7.15
C ASP A 201 22.14 -5.33 6.45
N THR A 202 21.64 -6.31 7.22
CA THR A 202 21.30 -7.65 6.74
C THR A 202 19.90 -8.13 7.12
N GLN A 203 19.07 -7.28 7.70
CA GLN A 203 17.77 -7.71 8.21
C GLN A 203 16.76 -6.57 8.26
N LEU A 204 15.53 -6.88 7.90
CA LEU A 204 14.34 -6.08 8.18
C LEU A 204 13.55 -6.71 9.32
N THR A 205 13.04 -5.88 10.24
CA THR A 205 12.02 -6.30 11.20
C THR A 205 10.71 -5.62 10.85
N VAL A 206 9.63 -6.37 10.85
CA VAL A 206 8.29 -5.92 10.47
C VAL A 206 7.33 -5.97 11.64
N LEU A 207 6.30 -5.15 11.58
CA LEU A 207 5.34 -4.94 12.66
C LEU A 207 4.42 -6.16 12.86
N ILE A 208 3.96 -6.74 11.75
CA ILE A 208 2.95 -7.79 11.76
C ILE A 208 3.61 -9.12 11.41
N PRO A 209 3.28 -10.24 12.10
CA PRO A 209 3.77 -11.54 11.71
C PRO A 209 3.49 -11.85 10.23
N ILE A 210 4.49 -12.39 9.54
CA ILE A 210 4.41 -12.70 8.12
C ILE A 210 3.44 -13.86 7.92
N THR A 211 2.54 -13.72 6.95
CA THR A 211 1.55 -14.74 6.59
C THR A 211 1.86 -15.41 5.25
N VAL A 212 2.75 -14.82 4.45
CA VAL A 212 3.21 -15.37 3.17
C VAL A 212 4.14 -16.55 3.44
N ALA A 213 3.76 -17.73 2.98
CA ALA A 213 4.44 -18.98 3.35
C ALA A 213 5.83 -19.14 2.70
N ALA A 214 6.06 -18.51 1.58
CA ALA A 214 7.34 -18.49 0.86
C ALA A 214 7.52 -17.08 0.28
N ALA A 215 7.99 -16.16 1.11
CA ALA A 215 8.23 -14.78 0.67
C ALA A 215 9.48 -14.73 -0.19
N ASP A 216 9.30 -14.66 -1.50
CA ASP A 216 10.39 -14.62 -2.47
C ASP A 216 10.80 -13.18 -2.80
N TYR A 217 9.91 -12.20 -2.60
CA TYR A 217 10.21 -10.80 -2.91
C TYR A 217 9.68 -9.82 -1.87
N ILE A 218 10.46 -8.76 -1.65
CA ILE A 218 10.12 -7.61 -0.83
C ILE A 218 10.13 -6.37 -1.72
N HIS A 219 9.02 -5.65 -1.79
CA HIS A 219 8.93 -4.38 -2.51
C HIS A 219 8.86 -3.22 -1.53
N ALA A 220 9.60 -2.16 -1.81
CA ALA A 220 9.47 -0.89 -1.08
C ALA A 220 8.16 -0.19 -1.46
N VAL A 221 7.48 0.36 -0.46
CA VAL A 221 6.25 1.15 -0.63
C VAL A 221 6.45 2.52 -0.02
N ARG A 222 6.04 3.54 -0.73
CA ARG A 222 6.10 4.94 -0.28
C ARG A 222 4.70 5.49 -0.11
N GLN A 223 4.56 6.43 0.80
CA GLN A 223 3.38 7.27 0.86
C GLN A 223 3.63 8.55 0.06
N ALA A 224 2.73 8.89 -0.84
CA ALA A 224 2.79 10.12 -1.61
C ALA A 224 1.42 10.76 -1.78
N GLU A 225 1.41 12.07 -2.00
CA GLU A 225 0.19 12.82 -2.21
C GLU A 225 -0.39 12.58 -3.59
N VAL A 226 -1.65 12.13 -3.65
CA VAL A 226 -2.36 11.86 -4.88
C VAL A 226 -3.72 12.57 -4.91
N ARG A 227 -4.19 12.89 -6.12
CA ARG A 227 -5.57 13.32 -6.38
C ARG A 227 -6.40 12.11 -6.76
N ILE A 228 -7.52 11.89 -6.09
CA ILE A 228 -8.54 10.89 -6.47
C ILE A 228 -9.23 11.35 -7.75
N LEU A 229 -9.36 10.48 -8.75
CA LEU A 229 -9.97 10.76 -10.05
C LEU A 229 -11.44 10.35 -10.13
#